data_0c3c758ca1cd2bcbbd6550592387c913
#
_entry.id   0c3c758ca1cd2bcbbd6550592387c913
#
_cell.length_a   1.000
_cell.length_b   1.000
_cell.length_c   1.000
_cell.angle_alpha   90.00
_cell.angle_beta   90.00
_cell.angle_gamma   90.00
#
_symmetry.space_group_name_H-M   'P 1'
#
loop_
_entity.id
_entity.type
_entity.pdbx_description
1 polymer ?
#
loop_
_entity_poly.entity_id
_entity_poly.type
_entity_poly.pdbx_seq_one_letter_code
_entity_poly.pdbx_strand_id
1 'polypeptide(L)'
;MNPTPLATTIVIPTYSEVRWEYLTRTLSSARAQTYTPEEIIVVVDHNPAMFARIQRELPGVTVLQNEYAQGVSGNRNTGAFHAKTPLIAFLDDDIVAETDWLERQIEPFTDPTVVGTGGAIEPAWEGPAPKWMPDEFLWAVGGSYAGMPTETAPIRNVWSANMIVRRDVFVAAEGFRVGFGKLGDRNRPEDTDLCLRMSEVSGGHWMYVPAAVIQHEVPTERASFRFFVKRCYAEGRGKVQMSGLHENDALGAERSYLWSLPKAVLRHVGAGLTGKGADHFLRAGGVVAGVTAAGVGGVVETVSARRNRTDAGAGQ
;
A
#
# COMPACT_ATOMS: atom_id res chain seq x y z
N MET A 1 -31.05 3.82 -15.68
CA MET A 1 -31.07 3.87 -14.20
C MET A 1 -29.63 3.91 -13.78
N ASN A 2 -29.17 4.95 -13.08
CA ASN A 2 -27.86 4.87 -12.45
C ASN A 2 -27.89 3.72 -11.45
N PRO A 3 -26.93 2.78 -11.48
CA PRO A 3 -26.89 1.72 -10.50
C PRO A 3 -26.83 2.36 -9.11
N THR A 4 -27.60 1.82 -8.17
CA THR A 4 -27.53 2.25 -6.77
C THR A 4 -26.08 2.06 -6.30
N PRO A 5 -25.42 3.10 -5.80
CA PRO A 5 -24.06 2.98 -5.33
C PRO A 5 -23.96 1.90 -4.24
N LEU A 6 -22.90 1.09 -4.29
CA LEU A 6 -22.72 -0.01 -3.35
C LEU A 6 -22.30 0.53 -1.98
N ALA A 7 -23.11 0.29 -0.95
CA ALA A 7 -22.78 0.66 0.42
C ALA A 7 -21.36 0.21 0.80
N THR A 8 -20.60 1.09 1.45
CA THR A 8 -19.19 0.89 1.73
C THR A 8 -18.88 1.17 3.20
N THR A 9 -18.14 0.27 3.84
CA THR A 9 -17.55 0.47 5.16
C THR A 9 -16.09 0.86 5.00
N ILE A 10 -15.65 1.94 5.66
CA ILE A 10 -14.23 2.32 5.72
C ILE A 10 -13.61 1.68 6.97
N VAL A 11 -12.49 0.99 6.81
CA VAL A 11 -11.71 0.36 7.88
C VAL A 11 -10.37 1.09 8.03
N ILE A 12 -10.11 1.62 9.21
CA ILE A 12 -8.88 2.36 9.54
C ILE A 12 -8.13 1.63 10.65
N PRO A 13 -7.01 0.95 10.35
CA PRO A 13 -6.16 0.34 11.36
C PRO A 13 -5.32 1.42 12.07
N THR A 14 -5.19 1.32 13.39
CA THR A 14 -4.27 2.18 14.18
C THR A 14 -3.64 1.39 15.32
N TYR A 15 -2.53 1.89 15.90
CA TYR A 15 -1.80 1.14 16.92
C TYR A 15 -1.16 2.01 18.02
N SER A 16 -1.01 3.32 17.82
CA SER A 16 -0.21 4.17 18.70
C SER A 16 -0.83 5.54 18.93
N GLU A 17 -0.81 6.01 20.18
CA GLU A 17 -1.27 7.36 20.54
C GLU A 17 -0.43 8.48 19.92
N VAL A 18 0.83 8.20 19.54
CA VAL A 18 1.67 9.15 18.80
C VAL A 18 1.05 9.51 17.44
N ARG A 19 0.21 8.64 16.90
CA ARG A 19 -0.48 8.85 15.62
C ARG A 19 -1.84 9.53 15.76
N TRP A 20 -2.18 10.03 16.94
CA TRP A 20 -3.49 10.61 17.24
C TRP A 20 -3.93 11.71 16.27
N GLU A 21 -3.04 12.64 15.99
CA GLU A 21 -3.34 13.75 15.08
C GLU A 21 -3.48 13.30 13.62
N TYR A 22 -2.72 12.31 13.21
CA TYR A 22 -2.88 11.68 11.90
C TYR A 22 -4.25 11.00 11.80
N LEU A 23 -4.60 10.13 12.77
CA LEU A 23 -5.88 9.45 12.82
C LEU A 23 -7.07 10.44 12.80
N THR A 24 -7.00 11.54 13.53
CA THR A 24 -8.08 12.54 13.55
C THR A 24 -8.24 13.24 12.19
N ARG A 25 -7.16 13.50 11.47
CA ARG A 25 -7.20 14.04 10.10
C ARG A 25 -7.75 13.01 9.11
N THR A 26 -7.30 11.75 9.20
CA THR A 26 -7.84 10.65 8.39
C THR A 26 -9.35 10.50 8.58
N LEU A 27 -9.81 10.46 9.82
CA LEU A 27 -11.25 10.38 10.14
C LEU A 27 -12.04 11.60 9.63
N SER A 28 -11.47 12.79 9.73
CA SER A 28 -12.11 14.01 9.20
C SER A 28 -12.29 13.92 7.68
N SER A 29 -11.28 13.47 6.93
CA SER A 29 -11.36 13.31 5.47
C SER A 29 -12.32 12.17 5.08
N ALA A 30 -12.35 11.06 5.83
CA ALA A 30 -13.28 9.95 5.61
C ALA A 30 -14.75 10.36 5.83
N ARG A 31 -15.02 11.26 6.78
CA ARG A 31 -16.37 11.81 7.03
C ARG A 31 -16.80 12.88 6.02
N ALA A 32 -15.83 13.55 5.39
CA ALA A 32 -16.08 14.64 4.44
C ALA A 32 -16.28 14.16 2.99
N GLN A 33 -16.42 12.86 2.76
CA GLN A 33 -16.60 12.29 1.43
C GLN A 33 -17.92 12.72 0.81
N THR A 34 -17.93 13.05 -0.51
CA THR A 34 -19.14 13.34 -1.29
C THR A 34 -20.08 12.13 -1.32
N TYR A 35 -19.52 10.94 -1.40
CA TYR A 35 -20.24 9.69 -1.19
C TYR A 35 -20.07 9.26 0.27
N THR A 36 -21.14 9.38 1.05
CA THR A 36 -21.11 9.06 2.50
C THR A 36 -20.90 7.57 2.73
N PRO A 37 -19.86 7.15 3.45
CA PRO A 37 -19.70 5.75 3.85
C PRO A 37 -20.83 5.36 4.81
N GLU A 38 -21.29 4.10 4.71
CA GLU A 38 -22.31 3.55 5.60
C GLU A 38 -21.79 3.43 7.04
N GLU A 39 -20.53 3.08 7.20
CA GLU A 39 -19.88 2.89 8.49
C GLU A 39 -18.38 3.23 8.39
N ILE A 40 -17.82 3.77 9.47
CA ILE A 40 -16.37 3.90 9.66
C ILE A 40 -15.98 3.07 10.88
N ILE A 41 -15.09 2.10 10.67
CA ILE A 41 -14.56 1.22 11.71
C ILE A 41 -13.10 1.59 11.97
N VAL A 42 -12.76 1.93 13.21
CA VAL A 42 -11.38 2.10 13.65
C VAL A 42 -10.97 0.86 14.42
N VAL A 43 -9.91 0.19 13.98
CA VAL A 43 -9.41 -1.02 14.67
C VAL A 43 -8.09 -0.70 15.34
N VAL A 44 -8.01 -0.97 16.63
CA VAL A 44 -6.85 -0.65 17.48
C VAL A 44 -6.01 -1.90 17.73
N ASP A 45 -4.73 -1.83 17.36
CA ASP A 45 -3.81 -2.97 17.47
C ASP A 45 -3.18 -3.05 18.87
N HIS A 46 -3.77 -3.82 19.77
CA HIS A 46 -3.26 -4.16 21.11
C HIS A 46 -2.86 -2.94 21.97
N ASN A 47 -3.64 -1.85 21.89
CA ASN A 47 -3.43 -0.65 22.69
C ASN A 47 -4.72 -0.22 23.42
N PRO A 48 -4.96 -0.71 24.65
CA PRO A 48 -6.18 -0.38 25.42
C PRO A 48 -6.34 1.12 25.70
N ALA A 49 -5.23 1.85 25.89
CA ALA A 49 -5.30 3.29 26.16
C ALA A 49 -5.80 4.04 24.92
N MET A 50 -5.27 3.73 23.74
CA MET A 50 -5.74 4.27 22.46
C MET A 50 -7.20 3.92 22.19
N PHE A 51 -7.60 2.66 22.45
CA PHE A 51 -8.98 2.21 22.31
C PHE A 51 -9.94 3.04 23.17
N ALA A 52 -9.65 3.17 24.48
CA ALA A 52 -10.48 3.95 25.39
C ALA A 52 -10.53 5.44 25.01
N ARG A 53 -9.42 5.99 24.50
CA ARG A 53 -9.36 7.37 24.04
C ARG A 53 -10.24 7.60 22.81
N ILE A 54 -10.19 6.72 21.82
CA ILE A 54 -11.03 6.82 20.60
C ILE A 54 -12.51 6.75 20.98
N GLN A 55 -12.90 5.78 21.81
CA GLN A 55 -14.29 5.66 22.27
C GLN A 55 -14.82 6.93 22.96
N ARG A 56 -13.97 7.62 23.71
CA ARG A 56 -14.34 8.84 24.44
C ARG A 56 -14.36 10.09 23.56
N GLU A 57 -13.38 10.23 22.65
CA GLU A 57 -13.07 11.49 21.98
C GLU A 57 -13.54 11.53 20.52
N LEU A 58 -13.80 10.37 19.89
CA LEU A 58 -14.17 10.29 18.47
C LEU A 58 -15.55 9.62 18.29
N PRO A 59 -16.65 10.31 18.63
CA PRO A 59 -18.00 9.76 18.48
C PRO A 59 -18.33 9.48 17.00
N GLY A 60 -19.28 8.55 16.76
CA GLY A 60 -19.78 8.25 15.41
C GLY A 60 -18.87 7.32 14.58
N VAL A 61 -17.95 6.60 15.23
CA VAL A 61 -17.19 5.50 14.62
C VAL A 61 -17.39 4.22 15.45
N THR A 62 -17.38 3.08 14.76
CA THR A 62 -17.27 1.78 15.42
C THR A 62 -15.81 1.56 15.82
N VAL A 63 -15.55 1.23 17.08
CA VAL A 63 -14.17 1.00 17.57
C VAL A 63 -14.03 -0.45 17.96
N LEU A 64 -13.05 -1.14 17.37
CA LEU A 64 -12.75 -2.55 17.64
C LEU A 64 -11.32 -2.72 18.12
N GLN A 65 -11.06 -3.76 18.89
CA GLN A 65 -9.70 -4.22 19.19
C GLN A 65 -9.31 -5.31 18.19
N ASN A 66 -8.03 -5.32 17.78
CA ASN A 66 -7.52 -6.39 16.93
C ASN A 66 -7.72 -7.76 17.60
N GLU A 67 -8.41 -8.66 16.91
CA GLU A 67 -8.71 -10.03 17.37
C GLU A 67 -7.60 -11.04 17.01
N TYR A 68 -6.61 -10.63 16.22
CA TYR A 68 -5.50 -11.47 15.76
C TYR A 68 -4.21 -11.12 16.49
N ALA A 69 -3.13 -11.82 16.14
CA ALA A 69 -1.79 -11.42 16.57
C ALA A 69 -1.45 -10.00 16.09
N GLN A 70 -0.63 -9.30 16.87
CA GLN A 70 -0.21 -7.93 16.57
C GLN A 70 0.31 -7.80 15.13
N GLY A 71 -0.18 -6.77 14.42
CA GLY A 71 0.22 -6.46 13.05
C GLY A 71 -0.94 -5.95 12.20
N VAL A 72 -0.60 -5.20 11.15
CA VAL A 72 -1.56 -4.50 10.29
C VAL A 72 -2.54 -5.44 9.58
N SER A 73 -2.11 -6.63 9.15
CA SER A 73 -2.97 -7.62 8.49
C SER A 73 -4.11 -8.09 9.38
N GLY A 74 -3.81 -8.48 10.64
CA GLY A 74 -4.83 -8.86 11.60
C GLY A 74 -5.76 -7.71 11.96
N ASN A 75 -5.20 -6.53 12.08
CA ASN A 75 -5.94 -5.31 12.37
C ASN A 75 -6.97 -5.00 11.28
N ARG A 76 -6.57 -5.02 9.99
CA ARG A 76 -7.47 -4.85 8.85
C ARG A 76 -8.52 -5.97 8.76
N ASN A 77 -8.13 -7.23 9.00
CA ASN A 77 -9.05 -8.37 9.01
C ASN A 77 -10.17 -8.20 10.03
N THR A 78 -9.84 -7.79 11.26
CA THR A 78 -10.83 -7.55 12.31
C THR A 78 -11.94 -6.60 11.83
N GLY A 79 -11.57 -5.45 11.26
CA GLY A 79 -12.54 -4.50 10.71
C GLY A 79 -13.31 -5.04 9.52
N ALA A 80 -12.61 -5.68 8.59
CA ALA A 80 -13.19 -6.19 7.35
C ALA A 80 -14.19 -7.32 7.57
N PHE A 81 -13.90 -8.25 8.47
CA PHE A 81 -14.85 -9.34 8.80
C PHE A 81 -16.04 -8.85 9.64
N HIS A 82 -15.85 -7.76 10.40
CA HIS A 82 -16.96 -7.11 11.11
C HIS A 82 -17.91 -6.39 10.16
N ALA A 83 -17.41 -5.72 9.13
CA ALA A 83 -18.18 -4.98 8.13
C ALA A 83 -19.27 -5.84 7.47
N LYS A 84 -20.45 -5.24 7.19
CA LYS A 84 -21.60 -5.93 6.57
C LYS A 84 -21.91 -5.40 5.17
N THR A 85 -21.31 -4.30 4.77
CA THR A 85 -21.52 -3.68 3.46
C THR A 85 -20.91 -4.51 2.33
N PRO A 86 -21.43 -4.40 1.09
CA PRO A 86 -20.88 -5.08 -0.08
C PRO A 86 -19.42 -4.71 -0.40
N LEU A 87 -19.03 -3.47 -0.10
CA LEU A 87 -17.66 -2.99 -0.30
C LEU A 87 -17.00 -2.65 1.03
N ILE A 88 -15.68 -2.90 1.10
CA ILE A 88 -14.83 -2.55 2.22
C ILE A 88 -13.69 -1.68 1.67
N ALA A 89 -13.55 -0.48 2.22
CA ALA A 89 -12.47 0.44 1.91
C ALA A 89 -11.43 0.43 3.03
N PHE A 90 -10.16 0.31 2.70
CA PHE A 90 -9.05 0.41 3.65
C PHE A 90 -8.35 1.76 3.47
N LEU A 91 -8.16 2.46 4.58
CA LEU A 91 -7.33 3.67 4.70
C LEU A 91 -6.39 3.51 5.88
N ASP A 92 -5.11 3.82 5.72
CA ASP A 92 -4.20 3.87 6.86
C ASP A 92 -4.47 5.14 7.72
N ASP A 93 -4.02 5.16 8.95
CA ASP A 93 -4.30 6.23 9.92
C ASP A 93 -3.43 7.49 9.73
N ASP A 94 -2.59 7.55 8.69
CA ASP A 94 -1.75 8.70 8.31
C ASP A 94 -2.06 9.24 6.90
N ILE A 95 -3.34 9.20 6.54
CA ILE A 95 -3.83 9.56 5.21
C ILE A 95 -4.85 10.68 5.29
N VAL A 96 -4.87 11.54 4.26
CA VAL A 96 -5.97 12.47 3.99
C VAL A 96 -6.53 12.16 2.60
N ALA A 97 -7.77 11.70 2.55
CA ALA A 97 -8.46 11.43 1.29
C ALA A 97 -9.06 12.71 0.69
N GLU A 98 -8.94 12.87 -0.64
CA GLU A 98 -9.68 13.91 -1.35
C GLU A 98 -11.19 13.70 -1.21
N THR A 99 -11.98 14.78 -1.31
CA THR A 99 -13.42 14.75 -0.96
C THR A 99 -14.26 13.82 -1.84
N ASP A 100 -13.85 13.55 -3.07
CA ASP A 100 -14.51 12.66 -4.02
C ASP A 100 -13.82 11.28 -4.16
N TRP A 101 -12.86 11.00 -3.28
CA TRP A 101 -12.06 9.77 -3.32
C TRP A 101 -12.91 8.51 -3.31
N LEU A 102 -13.89 8.41 -2.40
CA LEU A 102 -14.72 7.22 -2.25
C LEU A 102 -15.62 7.03 -3.49
N GLU A 103 -16.24 8.11 -3.98
CA GLU A 103 -17.07 8.10 -5.18
C GLU A 103 -16.30 7.60 -6.40
N ARG A 104 -15.08 8.12 -6.62
CA ARG A 104 -14.18 7.71 -7.71
C ARG A 104 -13.79 6.24 -7.63
N GLN A 105 -13.48 5.75 -6.43
CA GLN A 105 -13.04 4.37 -6.23
C GLN A 105 -14.17 3.35 -6.40
N ILE A 106 -15.42 3.70 -6.10
CA ILE A 106 -16.55 2.77 -6.24
C ILE A 106 -17.10 2.68 -7.67
N GLU A 107 -16.83 3.64 -8.54
CA GLU A 107 -17.33 3.70 -9.91
C GLU A 107 -17.01 2.42 -10.73
N PRO A 108 -15.78 1.85 -10.70
CA PRO A 108 -15.49 0.63 -11.46
C PRO A 108 -16.26 -0.61 -11.01
N PHE A 109 -16.82 -0.65 -9.80
CA PHE A 109 -17.58 -1.79 -9.30
C PHE A 109 -18.96 -1.99 -9.98
N THR A 110 -19.33 -1.13 -10.92
CA THR A 110 -20.43 -1.37 -11.85
C THR A 110 -20.17 -2.59 -12.74
N ASP A 111 -18.89 -2.92 -12.98
CA ASP A 111 -18.46 -4.19 -13.58
C ASP A 111 -18.36 -5.26 -12.48
N PRO A 112 -19.14 -6.35 -12.55
CA PRO A 112 -19.10 -7.42 -11.56
C PRO A 112 -17.78 -8.19 -11.53
N THR A 113 -16.95 -8.09 -12.55
CA THR A 113 -15.63 -8.75 -12.63
C THR A 113 -14.53 -7.96 -11.93
N VAL A 114 -14.79 -6.69 -11.55
CA VAL A 114 -13.88 -5.90 -10.73
C VAL A 114 -13.98 -6.36 -9.28
N VAL A 115 -12.91 -6.92 -8.74
CA VAL A 115 -12.84 -7.44 -7.36
C VAL A 115 -12.29 -6.45 -6.37
N GLY A 116 -11.54 -5.47 -6.84
CA GLY A 116 -11.02 -4.40 -6.02
C GLY A 116 -10.46 -3.25 -6.85
N THR A 117 -10.34 -2.12 -6.20
CA THR A 117 -9.77 -0.89 -6.77
C THR A 117 -8.67 -0.34 -5.87
N GLY A 118 -7.79 0.47 -6.45
CA GLY A 118 -6.84 1.29 -5.70
C GLY A 118 -6.64 2.62 -6.40
N GLY A 119 -6.37 3.66 -5.63
CA GLY A 119 -6.20 5.02 -6.15
C GLY A 119 -4.77 5.53 -6.07
N ALA A 120 -4.57 6.76 -6.53
CA ALA A 120 -3.29 7.45 -6.42
C ALA A 120 -2.96 7.81 -4.97
N ILE A 121 -1.69 7.71 -4.63
CA ILE A 121 -1.13 8.09 -3.33
C ILE A 121 -0.09 9.18 -3.57
N GLU A 122 -0.36 10.38 -3.09
CA GLU A 122 0.56 11.50 -3.17
C GLU A 122 1.31 11.67 -1.85
N PRO A 123 2.65 11.80 -1.86
CA PRO A 123 3.42 12.04 -0.64
C PRO A 123 3.15 13.45 -0.10
N ALA A 124 2.57 13.56 1.10
CA ALA A 124 2.48 14.79 1.88
C ALA A 124 3.74 14.92 2.75
N TRP A 125 4.74 15.62 2.24
CA TRP A 125 6.01 15.77 2.94
C TRP A 125 5.90 16.71 4.13
N GLU A 126 6.31 16.27 5.32
CA GLU A 126 6.36 17.11 6.52
C GLU A 126 7.34 18.29 6.37
N GLY A 127 8.35 18.13 5.53
CA GLY A 127 9.33 19.14 5.15
C GLY A 127 9.48 19.25 3.65
N PRO A 128 10.53 19.90 3.13
CA PRO A 128 10.75 20.01 1.69
C PRO A 128 11.02 18.62 1.07
N ALA A 129 10.35 18.34 -0.05
CA ALA A 129 10.58 17.12 -0.82
C ALA A 129 12.05 16.98 -1.22
N PRO A 130 12.66 15.80 -1.06
CA PRO A 130 14.08 15.61 -1.39
C PRO A 130 14.34 15.77 -2.89
N LYS A 131 15.23 16.68 -3.27
CA LYS A 131 15.55 16.95 -4.68
C LYS A 131 16.16 15.76 -5.42
N TRP A 132 16.75 14.82 -4.70
CA TRP A 132 17.36 13.61 -5.23
C TRP A 132 16.35 12.46 -5.42
N MET A 133 15.14 12.54 -4.83
CA MET A 133 14.14 11.48 -4.91
C MET A 133 13.58 11.43 -6.34
N PRO A 134 13.78 10.31 -7.07
CA PRO A 134 13.20 10.15 -8.39
C PRO A 134 11.74 9.70 -8.27
N ASP A 135 10.90 10.22 -9.15
CA ASP A 135 9.46 9.94 -9.16
C ASP A 135 9.16 8.44 -9.37
N GLU A 136 10.07 7.71 -9.99
CA GLU A 136 10.01 6.25 -10.16
C GLU A 136 10.09 5.48 -8.84
N PHE A 137 10.63 6.08 -7.79
CA PHE A 137 10.84 5.45 -6.50
C PHE A 137 9.98 6.02 -5.37
N LEU A 138 8.95 6.80 -5.68
CA LEU A 138 8.03 7.33 -4.65
C LEU A 138 7.35 6.23 -3.83
N TRP A 139 7.25 5.02 -4.37
CA TRP A 139 6.80 3.85 -3.63
C TRP A 139 7.63 3.57 -2.37
N ALA A 140 8.89 3.99 -2.32
CA ALA A 140 9.73 3.80 -1.14
C ALA A 140 9.24 4.59 0.08
N VAL A 141 8.48 5.65 -0.15
CA VAL A 141 7.81 6.46 0.88
C VAL A 141 6.30 6.26 0.91
N GLY A 142 5.79 5.26 0.19
CA GLY A 142 4.36 4.92 0.14
C GLY A 142 3.56 5.72 -0.87
N GLY A 143 4.20 6.36 -1.86
CA GLY A 143 3.54 7.13 -2.91
C GLY A 143 3.41 6.38 -4.24
N SER A 144 2.47 6.79 -5.06
CA SER A 144 2.36 6.37 -6.46
C SER A 144 3.60 6.84 -7.24
N TYR A 145 4.09 6.00 -8.14
CA TYR A 145 5.36 6.22 -8.82
C TYR A 145 5.19 6.41 -10.33
N ALA A 146 6.17 7.03 -10.96
CA ALA A 146 6.18 7.22 -12.42
C ALA A 146 6.19 5.86 -13.15
N GLY A 147 5.23 5.69 -14.05
CA GLY A 147 5.00 4.43 -14.79
C GLY A 147 3.71 3.70 -14.37
N MET A 148 3.02 4.16 -13.34
CA MET A 148 1.65 3.72 -13.06
C MET A 148 0.67 4.27 -14.10
N PRO A 149 -0.50 3.64 -14.30
CA PRO A 149 -1.52 4.14 -15.21
C PRO A 149 -1.93 5.59 -14.91
N THR A 150 -2.11 6.40 -15.95
CA THR A 150 -2.57 7.80 -15.83
C THR A 150 -4.08 7.94 -16.03
N GLU A 151 -4.74 6.87 -16.44
CA GLU A 151 -6.18 6.73 -16.60
C GLU A 151 -6.64 5.47 -15.85
N THR A 152 -7.95 5.35 -15.60
CA THR A 152 -8.51 4.14 -14.98
C THR A 152 -8.22 2.92 -15.85
N ALA A 153 -7.49 1.95 -15.30
CA ALA A 153 -6.99 0.80 -16.04
C ALA A 153 -6.83 -0.43 -15.15
N PRO A 154 -6.88 -1.64 -15.73
CA PRO A 154 -6.54 -2.87 -15.01
C PRO A 154 -5.12 -2.82 -14.45
N ILE A 155 -4.95 -3.33 -13.23
CA ILE A 155 -3.65 -3.45 -12.56
C ILE A 155 -3.58 -4.79 -11.84
N ARG A 156 -2.37 -5.31 -11.62
CA ARG A 156 -2.18 -6.58 -10.91
C ARG A 156 -2.50 -6.48 -9.42
N ASN A 157 -2.03 -5.41 -8.79
CA ASN A 157 -2.19 -5.17 -7.35
C ASN A 157 -2.16 -3.69 -7.02
N VAL A 158 -2.79 -3.33 -5.92
CA VAL A 158 -2.86 -1.99 -5.35
C VAL A 158 -2.34 -2.01 -3.91
N TRP A 159 -2.12 -0.83 -3.30
CA TRP A 159 -1.71 -0.74 -1.90
C TRP A 159 -2.91 -0.70 -0.98
N SER A 160 -2.83 -1.44 0.12
CA SER A 160 -3.88 -1.51 1.14
C SER A 160 -4.13 -0.19 1.88
N ALA A 161 -3.21 0.77 1.75
CA ALA A 161 -3.39 2.13 2.25
C ALA A 161 -4.45 2.94 1.47
N ASN A 162 -4.76 2.52 0.23
CA ASN A 162 -5.74 3.15 -0.67
C ASN A 162 -6.43 2.06 -1.50
N MET A 163 -7.29 1.26 -0.86
CA MET A 163 -7.85 0.05 -1.45
C MET A 163 -9.34 -0.07 -1.13
N ILE A 164 -10.14 -0.45 -2.13
CA ILE A 164 -11.51 -0.94 -1.91
C ILE A 164 -11.63 -2.35 -2.47
N VAL A 165 -12.36 -3.22 -1.78
CA VAL A 165 -12.56 -4.63 -2.16
C VAL A 165 -14.03 -5.01 -2.12
N ARG A 166 -14.43 -5.99 -2.97
CA ARG A 166 -15.68 -6.72 -2.77
C ARG A 166 -15.56 -7.61 -1.55
N ARG A 167 -16.49 -7.43 -0.61
CA ARG A 167 -16.47 -8.16 0.67
C ARG A 167 -16.59 -9.67 0.48
N ASP A 168 -17.43 -10.13 -0.40
CA ASP A 168 -17.62 -11.56 -0.67
C ASP A 168 -16.35 -12.23 -1.20
N VAL A 169 -15.65 -11.56 -2.14
CA VAL A 169 -14.35 -12.03 -2.65
C VAL A 169 -13.25 -11.96 -1.61
N PHE A 170 -13.24 -10.90 -0.78
CA PHE A 170 -12.29 -10.78 0.34
C PHE A 170 -12.45 -11.92 1.34
N VAL A 171 -13.72 -12.27 1.68
CA VAL A 171 -14.03 -13.38 2.57
C VAL A 171 -13.65 -14.72 1.94
N ALA A 172 -13.95 -14.94 0.65
CA ALA A 172 -13.57 -16.15 -0.07
C ALA A 172 -12.04 -16.32 -0.17
N ALA A 173 -11.29 -15.22 -0.24
CA ALA A 173 -9.83 -15.20 -0.19
C ALA A 173 -9.26 -15.28 1.23
N GLU A 174 -10.10 -15.44 2.27
CA GLU A 174 -9.70 -15.52 3.70
C GLU A 174 -8.97 -14.26 4.23
N GLY A 175 -9.19 -13.10 3.58
CA GLY A 175 -8.61 -11.83 4.00
C GLY A 175 -7.09 -11.73 3.87
N PHE A 176 -6.48 -10.79 4.58
CA PHE A 176 -5.01 -10.65 4.66
C PHE A 176 -4.39 -11.81 5.45
N ARG A 177 -3.25 -12.32 5.01
CA ARG A 177 -2.49 -13.32 5.78
C ARG A 177 -1.92 -12.69 7.04
N VAL A 178 -2.33 -13.20 8.20
CA VAL A 178 -1.77 -12.77 9.49
C VAL A 178 -0.27 -13.07 9.54
N GLY A 179 0.52 -12.11 10.05
CA GLY A 179 1.99 -12.19 10.04
C GLY A 179 2.64 -11.68 8.74
N PHE A 180 1.84 -11.21 7.77
CA PHE A 180 2.30 -10.40 6.63
C PHE A 180 2.19 -8.92 7.00
N GLY A 181 2.87 -8.07 6.20
CA GLY A 181 3.07 -6.66 6.49
C GLY A 181 4.44 -6.40 7.11
N LYS A 182 4.63 -5.18 7.61
CA LYS A 182 5.87 -4.78 8.28
C LYS A 182 5.88 -5.25 9.73
N LEU A 183 6.70 -6.25 10.04
CA LEU A 183 6.93 -6.78 11.39
C LEU A 183 8.42 -6.68 11.73
N GLY A 184 8.84 -5.64 12.44
CA GLY A 184 10.25 -5.36 12.72
C GLY A 184 11.06 -5.16 11.43
N ASP A 185 12.08 -5.99 11.22
CA ASP A 185 12.93 -5.97 10.01
C ASP A 185 12.35 -6.80 8.84
N ARG A 186 11.27 -7.52 9.04
CA ARG A 186 10.60 -8.29 8.00
C ARG A 186 9.54 -7.42 7.32
N ASN A 187 9.49 -7.47 5.99
CA ASN A 187 8.46 -6.84 5.18
C ASN A 187 7.95 -7.84 4.15
N ARG A 188 6.81 -8.44 4.45
CA ARG A 188 6.10 -9.32 3.51
C ARG A 188 4.95 -8.54 2.91
N PRO A 189 4.87 -8.39 1.57
CA PRO A 189 3.85 -7.55 0.93
C PRO A 189 2.47 -8.19 1.07
N GLU A 190 1.74 -7.80 2.09
CA GLU A 190 0.41 -8.30 2.44
C GLU A 190 -0.65 -7.92 1.40
N ASP A 191 -0.51 -6.74 0.84
CA ASP A 191 -1.40 -6.19 -0.19
C ASP A 191 -1.27 -6.96 -1.51
N THR A 192 -0.05 -7.19 -1.98
CA THR A 192 0.18 -7.97 -3.20
C THR A 192 -0.31 -9.42 -3.06
N ASP A 193 -0.04 -10.07 -1.91
CA ASP A 193 -0.53 -11.43 -1.62
C ASP A 193 -2.06 -11.48 -1.64
N LEU A 194 -2.73 -10.52 -1.00
CA LEU A 194 -4.19 -10.45 -1.02
C LEU A 194 -4.73 -10.27 -2.44
N CYS A 195 -4.17 -9.30 -3.19
CA CYS A 195 -4.63 -9.02 -4.55
C CYS A 195 -4.55 -10.24 -5.45
N LEU A 196 -3.44 -10.98 -5.40
CA LEU A 196 -3.27 -12.21 -6.19
C LEU A 196 -4.29 -13.29 -5.80
N ARG A 197 -4.49 -13.55 -4.50
CA ARG A 197 -5.46 -14.54 -4.02
C ARG A 197 -6.91 -14.17 -4.36
N MET A 198 -7.27 -12.89 -4.25
CA MET A 198 -8.60 -12.43 -4.63
C MET A 198 -8.86 -12.62 -6.12
N SER A 199 -7.88 -12.33 -6.98
CA SER A 199 -8.01 -12.59 -8.43
C SER A 199 -8.08 -14.09 -8.73
N GLU A 200 -7.29 -14.91 -8.04
CA GLU A 200 -7.26 -16.35 -8.24
C GLU A 200 -8.59 -17.02 -7.86
N VAL A 201 -9.13 -16.68 -6.68
CA VAL A 201 -10.37 -17.31 -6.17
C VAL A 201 -11.62 -16.90 -6.93
N SER A 202 -11.63 -15.71 -7.54
CA SER A 202 -12.81 -15.15 -8.22
C SER A 202 -12.71 -15.17 -9.75
N GLY A 203 -11.51 -15.28 -10.32
CA GLY A 203 -11.25 -15.03 -11.73
C GLY A 203 -11.39 -13.56 -12.14
N GLY A 204 -11.59 -12.65 -11.18
CA GLY A 204 -11.76 -11.22 -11.42
C GLY A 204 -10.44 -10.43 -11.45
N HIS A 205 -10.53 -9.12 -11.64
CA HIS A 205 -9.37 -8.26 -11.80
C HIS A 205 -9.45 -7.00 -10.93
N TRP A 206 -8.31 -6.37 -10.76
CA TRP A 206 -8.16 -5.10 -10.04
C TRP A 206 -8.12 -3.93 -11.00
N MET A 207 -8.63 -2.77 -10.55
CA MET A 207 -8.57 -1.52 -11.29
C MET A 207 -7.77 -0.47 -10.50
N TYR A 208 -6.93 0.27 -11.20
CA TYR A 208 -6.28 1.46 -10.68
C TYR A 208 -7.05 2.70 -11.13
N VAL A 209 -7.42 3.56 -10.19
CA VAL A 209 -8.22 4.76 -10.40
C VAL A 209 -7.38 5.99 -10.01
N PRO A 210 -6.58 6.56 -10.94
CA PRO A 210 -5.66 7.66 -10.61
C PRO A 210 -6.37 8.93 -10.11
N ALA A 211 -7.64 9.12 -10.46
CA ALA A 211 -8.45 10.24 -9.97
C ALA A 211 -8.88 10.10 -8.51
N ALA A 212 -8.79 8.91 -7.91
CA ALA A 212 -9.09 8.67 -6.50
C ALA A 212 -7.83 8.90 -5.65
N VAL A 213 -7.59 10.15 -5.30
CA VAL A 213 -6.33 10.60 -4.68
C VAL A 213 -6.43 10.57 -3.17
N ILE A 214 -5.38 10.06 -2.53
CA ILE A 214 -5.11 10.27 -1.11
C ILE A 214 -3.72 10.92 -0.94
N GLN A 215 -3.57 11.71 0.10
CA GLN A 215 -2.29 12.24 0.55
C GLN A 215 -1.80 11.41 1.72
N HIS A 216 -0.58 10.88 1.61
CA HIS A 216 0.05 10.05 2.63
C HIS A 216 1.16 10.84 3.32
N GLU A 217 1.08 10.99 4.62
CA GLU A 217 2.06 11.72 5.42
C GLU A 217 3.43 11.07 5.37
N VAL A 218 4.42 11.84 4.96
CA VAL A 218 5.81 11.41 4.90
C VAL A 218 6.65 12.17 5.92
N PRO A 219 6.91 11.58 7.08
CA PRO A 219 7.74 12.20 8.12
C PRO A 219 9.16 12.49 7.61
N THR A 220 9.79 13.51 8.19
CA THR A 220 11.13 13.99 7.82
C THR A 220 12.18 12.87 7.79
N GLU A 221 12.09 11.87 8.69
CA GLU A 221 13.02 10.73 8.73
C GLU A 221 12.96 9.88 7.47
N ARG A 222 11.76 9.76 6.84
CA ARG A 222 11.57 9.02 5.59
C ARG A 222 12.09 9.79 4.37
N ALA A 223 12.29 11.11 4.47
CA ALA A 223 12.88 11.94 3.43
C ALA A 223 14.41 11.76 3.30
N SER A 224 15.05 10.97 4.17
CA SER A 224 16.51 10.78 4.16
C SER A 224 16.95 9.75 3.11
N PHE A 225 18.11 9.99 2.48
CA PHE A 225 18.71 9.05 1.53
C PHE A 225 19.02 7.69 2.18
N ARG A 226 19.38 7.68 3.47
CA ARG A 226 19.61 6.45 4.25
C ARG A 226 18.33 5.62 4.35
N PHE A 227 17.18 6.24 4.63
CA PHE A 227 15.90 5.55 4.66
C PHE A 227 15.58 4.95 3.30
N PHE A 228 15.73 5.72 2.24
CA PHE A 228 15.49 5.29 0.86
C PHE A 228 16.29 4.04 0.50
N VAL A 229 17.61 4.04 0.70
CA VAL A 229 18.48 2.89 0.42
C VAL A 229 18.08 1.67 1.26
N LYS A 230 17.79 1.85 2.57
CA LYS A 230 17.32 0.77 3.44
C LYS A 230 15.99 0.20 2.96
N ARG A 231 15.07 1.05 2.49
CA ARG A 231 13.76 0.62 1.99
C ARG A 231 13.88 -0.15 0.68
N CYS A 232 14.69 0.33 -0.27
CA CYS A 232 14.97 -0.39 -1.52
C CYS A 232 15.62 -1.76 -1.26
N TYR A 233 16.59 -1.82 -0.34
CA TYR A 233 17.20 -3.10 0.06
C TYR A 233 16.18 -4.09 0.63
N ALA A 234 15.31 -3.63 1.54
CA ALA A 234 14.26 -4.45 2.13
C ALA A 234 13.24 -4.94 1.08
N GLU A 235 12.90 -4.09 0.10
CA GLU A 235 12.02 -4.47 -1.02
C GLU A 235 12.62 -5.61 -1.85
N GLY A 236 13.90 -5.52 -2.20
CA GLY A 236 14.59 -6.58 -2.94
C GLY A 236 14.54 -7.92 -2.22
N ARG A 237 14.70 -7.93 -0.90
CA ARG A 237 14.54 -9.12 -0.06
C ARG A 237 13.12 -9.67 -0.09
N GLY A 238 12.14 -8.79 0.13
CA GLY A 238 10.72 -9.14 0.16
C GLY A 238 10.24 -9.78 -1.16
N LYS A 239 10.71 -9.28 -2.31
CA LYS A 239 10.38 -9.84 -3.63
C LYS A 239 10.87 -11.26 -3.81
N VAL A 240 12.08 -11.59 -3.33
CA VAL A 240 12.59 -12.97 -3.36
C VAL A 240 11.77 -13.88 -2.46
N GLN A 241 11.37 -13.42 -1.28
CA GLN A 241 10.51 -14.21 -0.38
C GLN A 241 9.15 -14.49 -1.01
N MET A 242 8.56 -13.49 -1.71
CA MET A 242 7.27 -13.65 -2.38
C MET A 242 7.30 -14.60 -3.57
N SER A 243 8.37 -14.57 -4.38
CA SER A 243 8.50 -15.46 -5.54
C SER A 243 8.49 -16.94 -5.18
N GLY A 244 8.76 -17.29 -3.93
CA GLY A 244 8.66 -18.65 -3.41
C GLY A 244 7.26 -19.08 -2.95
N LEU A 245 6.28 -18.17 -2.92
CA LEU A 245 4.93 -18.42 -2.43
C LEU A 245 3.88 -18.53 -3.54
N HIS A 246 4.15 -17.99 -4.72
CA HIS A 246 3.23 -17.98 -5.86
C HIS A 246 3.92 -18.59 -7.09
N GLU A 247 3.32 -19.64 -7.68
CA GLU A 247 3.87 -20.37 -8.83
C GLU A 247 3.72 -19.64 -10.17
N ASN A 248 2.74 -18.72 -10.28
CA ASN A 248 2.47 -17.97 -11.51
C ASN A 248 3.14 -16.60 -11.46
N ASP A 249 3.60 -16.08 -12.61
CA ASP A 249 4.36 -14.84 -12.89
C ASP A 249 4.16 -13.67 -11.88
N ALA A 250 4.45 -13.97 -10.60
CA ALA A 250 4.34 -13.01 -9.50
C ALA A 250 5.24 -11.78 -9.69
N LEU A 251 6.18 -11.82 -10.66
CA LEU A 251 7.17 -10.79 -10.94
C LEU A 251 7.04 -10.12 -12.31
N GLY A 252 5.94 -10.34 -13.04
CA GLY A 252 5.76 -9.75 -14.38
C GLY A 252 5.71 -8.23 -14.38
N ALA A 253 4.99 -7.64 -13.44
CA ALA A 253 4.91 -6.18 -13.28
C ALA A 253 6.26 -5.58 -12.85
N GLU A 254 7.01 -6.27 -12.00
CA GLU A 254 8.35 -5.87 -11.57
C GLU A 254 9.34 -5.88 -12.73
N ARG A 255 9.26 -6.85 -13.63
CA ARG A 255 10.10 -6.88 -14.85
C ARG A 255 9.83 -5.65 -15.73
N SER A 256 8.57 -5.34 -16.03
CA SER A 256 8.21 -4.13 -16.79
C SER A 256 8.75 -2.87 -16.14
N TYR A 257 8.59 -2.72 -14.82
CA TYR A 257 9.13 -1.61 -14.07
C TYR A 257 10.66 -1.53 -14.18
N LEU A 258 11.39 -2.63 -13.95
CA LEU A 258 12.84 -2.67 -14.05
C LEU A 258 13.35 -2.29 -15.44
N TRP A 259 12.66 -2.71 -16.52
CA TRP A 259 13.01 -2.33 -17.89
C TRP A 259 12.75 -0.84 -18.20
N SER A 260 11.93 -0.15 -17.41
CA SER A 260 11.71 1.29 -17.55
C SER A 260 12.82 2.14 -16.92
N LEU A 261 13.54 1.62 -15.92
CA LEU A 261 14.50 2.39 -15.12
C LEU A 261 15.75 2.90 -15.91
N PRO A 262 16.35 2.14 -16.85
CA PRO A 262 17.42 2.68 -17.69
C PRO A 262 16.95 3.90 -18.50
N LYS A 263 15.71 3.88 -19.01
CA LYS A 263 15.11 5.02 -19.73
C LYS A 263 14.92 6.22 -18.80
N ALA A 264 14.54 5.98 -17.54
CA ALA A 264 14.41 7.02 -16.53
C ALA A 264 15.76 7.70 -16.25
N VAL A 265 16.84 6.92 -16.08
CA VAL A 265 18.20 7.48 -15.93
C VAL A 265 18.56 8.37 -17.11
N LEU A 266 18.37 7.88 -18.34
CA LEU A 266 18.68 8.66 -19.55
C LEU A 266 17.84 9.93 -19.65
N ARG A 267 16.55 9.86 -19.29
CA ARG A 267 15.65 11.02 -19.25
C ARG A 267 16.13 12.07 -18.24
N HIS A 268 16.51 11.66 -17.03
CA HIS A 268 17.03 12.58 -16.01
C HIS A 268 18.38 13.18 -16.43
N VAL A 269 19.31 12.39 -16.94
CA VAL A 269 20.59 12.91 -17.45
C VAL A 269 20.34 13.90 -18.58
N GLY A 270 19.51 13.58 -19.57
CA GLY A 270 19.14 14.48 -20.65
C GLY A 270 18.49 15.78 -20.17
N ALA A 271 17.60 15.71 -19.20
CA ALA A 271 16.98 16.90 -18.59
C ALA A 271 18.00 17.79 -17.87
N GLY A 272 18.95 17.21 -17.16
CA GLY A 272 20.06 17.95 -16.53
C GLY A 272 20.96 18.65 -17.54
N LEU A 273 21.31 17.95 -18.63
CA LEU A 273 22.14 18.51 -19.71
C LEU A 273 21.43 19.60 -20.51
N THR A 274 20.10 19.56 -20.62
CA THR A 274 19.29 20.57 -21.31
C THR A 274 18.86 21.74 -20.42
N GLY A 275 19.43 21.88 -19.23
CA GLY A 275 19.22 23.03 -18.36
C GLY A 275 17.91 23.01 -17.56
N LYS A 276 17.20 21.87 -17.46
CA LYS A 276 15.97 21.73 -16.65
C LYS A 276 16.24 21.66 -15.13
N GLY A 277 17.50 21.75 -14.71
CA GLY A 277 17.92 21.80 -13.31
C GLY A 277 18.93 20.71 -12.94
N ALA A 278 19.90 21.06 -12.08
CA ALA A 278 20.94 20.13 -11.62
C ALA A 278 20.35 18.97 -10.79
N ASP A 279 19.17 19.15 -10.20
CA ASP A 279 18.47 18.14 -9.39
C ASP A 279 18.19 16.87 -10.20
N HIS A 280 18.07 16.96 -11.52
CA HIS A 280 17.92 15.80 -12.39
C HIS A 280 19.12 14.84 -12.35
N PHE A 281 20.34 15.33 -12.19
CA PHE A 281 21.50 14.44 -11.99
C PHE A 281 21.43 13.70 -10.65
N LEU A 282 20.93 14.37 -9.61
CA LEU A 282 20.70 13.74 -8.30
C LEU A 282 19.62 12.65 -8.39
N ARG A 283 18.53 12.91 -9.13
CA ARG A 283 17.47 11.90 -9.37
C ARG A 283 18.00 10.71 -10.18
N ALA A 284 18.81 10.94 -11.22
CA ALA A 284 19.48 9.84 -11.93
C ALA A 284 20.32 8.97 -11.00
N GLY A 285 21.11 9.61 -10.11
CA GLY A 285 21.85 8.92 -9.06
C GLY A 285 20.96 8.15 -8.09
N GLY A 286 19.81 8.73 -7.72
CA GLY A 286 18.79 8.08 -6.91
C GLY A 286 18.24 6.80 -7.54
N VAL A 287 17.93 6.81 -8.85
CA VAL A 287 17.49 5.60 -9.59
C VAL A 287 18.58 4.51 -9.51
N VAL A 288 19.83 4.85 -9.81
CA VAL A 288 20.94 3.88 -9.77
C VAL A 288 21.12 3.31 -8.36
N ALA A 289 21.10 4.16 -7.33
CA ALA A 289 21.24 3.73 -5.94
C ALA A 289 20.10 2.81 -5.50
N GLY A 290 18.85 3.14 -5.86
CA GLY A 290 17.68 2.34 -5.55
C GLY A 290 17.73 0.95 -6.18
N VAL A 291 18.05 0.87 -7.48
CA VAL A 291 18.22 -0.41 -8.20
C VAL A 291 19.33 -1.25 -7.57
N THR A 292 20.47 -0.63 -7.28
CA THR A 292 21.60 -1.33 -6.69
C THR A 292 21.24 -1.89 -5.30
N ALA A 293 20.61 -1.08 -4.46
CA ALA A 293 20.19 -1.51 -3.13
C ALA A 293 19.19 -2.67 -3.18
N ALA A 294 18.18 -2.60 -4.06
CA ALA A 294 17.22 -3.68 -4.25
C ALA A 294 17.88 -4.95 -4.78
N GLY A 295 18.78 -4.84 -5.76
CA GLY A 295 19.54 -5.96 -6.28
C GLY A 295 20.38 -6.66 -5.21
N VAL A 296 21.12 -5.90 -4.39
CA VAL A 296 21.90 -6.44 -3.26
C VAL A 296 20.98 -7.16 -2.27
N GLY A 297 19.83 -6.56 -1.92
CA GLY A 297 18.83 -7.17 -1.04
C GLY A 297 18.34 -8.52 -1.56
N GLY A 298 18.01 -8.60 -2.85
CA GLY A 298 17.57 -9.83 -3.51
C GLY A 298 18.65 -10.92 -3.50
N VAL A 299 19.90 -10.59 -3.79
CA VAL A 299 21.03 -11.53 -3.74
C VAL A 299 21.23 -12.07 -2.33
N VAL A 300 21.26 -11.20 -1.32
CA VAL A 300 21.42 -11.61 0.09
C VAL A 300 20.32 -12.57 0.51
N GLU A 301 19.06 -12.29 0.17
CA GLU A 301 17.94 -13.18 0.52
C GLU A 301 18.04 -14.54 -0.19
N THR A 302 18.40 -14.54 -1.48
CA THR A 302 18.59 -15.79 -2.25
C THR A 302 19.66 -16.68 -1.64
N VAL A 303 20.79 -16.10 -1.22
CA VAL A 303 21.89 -16.84 -0.58
C VAL A 303 21.44 -17.38 0.79
N SER A 304 20.76 -16.55 1.59
CA SER A 304 20.24 -16.95 2.90
C SER A 304 19.23 -18.10 2.81
N ALA A 305 18.31 -18.03 1.84
CA ALA A 305 17.32 -19.08 1.61
C ALA A 305 17.95 -20.41 1.18
N ARG A 306 19.05 -20.38 0.40
CA ARG A 306 19.79 -21.59 0.02
C ARG A 306 20.49 -22.23 1.22
N ARG A 307 21.14 -21.45 2.07
CA ARG A 307 21.82 -21.95 3.29
C ARG A 307 20.83 -22.64 4.23
N ASN A 308 19.69 -22.02 4.49
CA ASN A 308 18.67 -22.60 5.37
C ASN A 308 18.11 -23.95 4.83
N ARG A 309 18.05 -24.14 3.51
CA ARG A 309 17.64 -25.42 2.91
C ARG A 309 18.72 -26.50 3.05
N THR A 310 19.99 -26.15 2.93
CA THR A 310 21.12 -27.11 3.12
C THR A 310 21.22 -27.56 4.56
N ASP A 311 21.05 -26.66 5.51
CA ASP A 311 21.11 -26.99 6.95
C ASP A 311 19.91 -27.85 7.40
N ALA A 312 18.71 -27.63 6.84
CA ALA A 312 17.52 -28.46 7.09
C ALA A 312 17.62 -29.86 6.46
N GLY A 313 18.37 -30.03 5.34
CA GLY A 313 18.60 -31.33 4.70
C GLY A 313 19.77 -32.14 5.31
N ALA A 314 20.65 -31.49 6.05
CA ALA A 314 21.76 -32.16 6.74
C ALA A 314 21.40 -32.71 8.14
N GLY A 315 20.21 -32.43 8.62
CA GLY A 315 19.70 -32.85 9.93
C GLY A 315 18.69 -34.02 9.89
N GLN A 316 18.50 -34.64 8.72
CA GLN A 316 17.74 -35.89 8.51
C GLN A 316 18.74 -37.03 8.19
#